data_b1ec59793091c75cabf582043aa0c8d0
#
_entry.id   b1ec59793091c75cabf582043aa0c8d0
#
_cell.length_a   1.000
_cell.length_b   1.000
_cell.length_c   1.000
_cell.angle_alpha   90.00
_cell.angle_beta   90.00
_cell.angle_gamma   90.00
#
_symmetry.space_group_name_H-M   'P 1'
#
loop_
_entity.id
_entity.type
_entity.pdbx_description
1 polymer ?
#
loop_
_entity_poly.entity_id
_entity_poly.type
_entity_poly.pdbx_seq_one_letter_code
_entity_poly.pdbx_strand_id
1 'polypeptide(L)'
;MKTLRLVLISLLTLSWLLPAQAQDVRIFNTVKAKLEAGQQVVGGTVSTPDPDIYCAMANSGFDYIWIEMQHSHLNYTDVARMIWACKDAPAIPFIRVPDATEGDIQKATDIGALGIIVPMVDTAEKMENAVKFAHYPPLGRRSQGGGQYGAIWGRDYRAAANDNIMVIAMIETEEGVAAADEIANVNGVDGVFIASSDLSSFSGYQQGDRPYETLVTRVKSETEAAGKFVGGPSAWMTSREGYNFFQGPGTNSLIRMGVRVSLEESDPCRFLPSGATPVQGENPCP
;
A
#
# COMPACT_ATOMS: atom_id res chain seq x y z
N MET A 1 15.36 -8.95 -87.70
CA MET A 1 15.31 -9.61 -86.37
C MET A 1 15.71 -8.57 -85.35
N LYS A 2 14.73 -8.00 -84.59
CA LYS A 2 14.99 -7.01 -83.54
C LYS A 2 14.70 -7.68 -82.20
N THR A 3 15.76 -7.85 -81.42
CA THR A 3 15.67 -8.44 -80.04
C THR A 3 15.22 -7.39 -79.05
N LEU A 4 14.06 -7.63 -78.43
CA LEU A 4 13.47 -6.83 -77.40
C LEU A 4 14.08 -7.27 -76.05
N ARG A 5 14.81 -6.42 -75.35
CA ARG A 5 15.30 -6.66 -74.00
C ARG A 5 14.28 -6.18 -73.01
N LEU A 6 13.70 -7.11 -72.23
CA LEU A 6 12.85 -6.82 -71.06
C LEU A 6 13.80 -6.40 -69.90
N VAL A 7 13.60 -5.22 -69.35
CA VAL A 7 14.19 -4.79 -68.11
C VAL A 7 13.18 -5.02 -66.99
N LEU A 8 13.47 -5.99 -66.09
CA LEU A 8 12.72 -6.20 -64.87
C LEU A 8 13.18 -5.16 -63.84
N ILE A 9 12.25 -4.24 -63.45
CA ILE A 9 12.46 -3.32 -62.34
C ILE A 9 11.87 -4.01 -61.10
N SER A 10 12.74 -4.50 -60.20
CA SER A 10 12.31 -4.98 -58.83
C SER A 10 12.01 -3.77 -57.95
N LEU A 11 10.75 -3.54 -57.64
CA LEU A 11 10.35 -2.63 -56.56
C LEU A 11 10.65 -3.30 -55.20
N LEU A 12 11.72 -2.85 -54.54
CA LEU A 12 11.94 -3.11 -53.10
C LEU A 12 10.93 -2.25 -52.31
N THR A 13 9.89 -2.88 -51.78
CA THR A 13 8.99 -2.26 -50.78
C THR A 13 9.70 -2.25 -49.43
N LEU A 14 10.24 -1.10 -49.07
CA LEU A 14 10.80 -0.85 -47.73
C LEU A 14 9.65 -0.71 -46.75
N SER A 15 9.29 -1.80 -46.05
CA SER A 15 8.28 -1.77 -44.99
C SER A 15 8.86 -1.00 -43.81
N TRP A 16 8.39 0.20 -43.61
CA TRP A 16 8.66 0.98 -42.40
C TRP A 16 7.95 0.30 -41.24
N LEU A 17 8.69 -0.41 -40.38
CA LEU A 17 8.24 -0.84 -39.06
C LEU A 17 8.12 0.44 -38.22
N LEU A 18 6.92 1.01 -38.16
CA LEU A 18 6.60 2.03 -37.15
C LEU A 18 6.78 1.38 -35.78
N PRO A 19 7.53 1.99 -34.84
CA PRO A 19 7.56 1.50 -33.49
C PRO A 19 6.12 1.51 -32.97
N ALA A 20 5.68 0.37 -32.40
CA ALA A 20 4.40 0.32 -31.70
C ALA A 20 4.48 1.39 -30.59
N GLN A 21 3.65 2.42 -30.68
CA GLN A 21 3.50 3.36 -29.59
C GLN A 21 2.99 2.53 -28.39
N ALA A 22 3.79 2.48 -27.33
CA ALA A 22 3.31 1.99 -26.05
C ALA A 22 2.09 2.85 -25.69
N GLN A 23 0.91 2.24 -25.60
CA GLN A 23 -0.25 2.95 -25.07
C GLN A 23 0.09 3.33 -23.63
N ASP A 24 -0.03 4.63 -23.31
CA ASP A 24 0.11 5.09 -21.94
C ASP A 24 -0.91 4.35 -21.08
N VAL A 25 -0.41 3.51 -20.17
CA VAL A 25 -1.26 2.75 -19.25
C VAL A 25 -1.87 3.72 -18.27
N ARG A 26 -3.19 3.65 -18.08
CA ARG A 26 -3.88 4.50 -17.13
C ARG A 26 -3.49 4.13 -15.70
N ILE A 27 -2.94 5.09 -14.96
CA ILE A 27 -2.63 4.92 -13.54
C ILE A 27 -3.82 5.40 -12.69
N PHE A 28 -4.42 4.46 -11.97
CA PHE A 28 -5.48 4.71 -10.97
C PHE A 28 -4.90 4.89 -9.59
N ASN A 29 -3.79 4.19 -9.29
CA ASN A 29 -3.17 4.13 -7.98
C ASN A 29 -2.30 5.38 -7.75
N THR A 30 -2.91 6.41 -7.17
CA THR A 30 -2.21 7.65 -6.82
C THR A 30 -1.13 7.46 -5.77
N VAL A 31 -1.21 6.42 -4.94
CA VAL A 31 -0.17 6.06 -3.97
C VAL A 31 1.10 5.63 -4.69
N LYS A 32 0.98 4.73 -5.66
CA LYS A 32 2.11 4.29 -6.48
C LYS A 32 2.77 5.46 -7.19
N ALA A 33 1.97 6.31 -7.84
CA ALA A 33 2.46 7.50 -8.55
C ALA A 33 3.21 8.48 -7.62
N LYS A 34 2.72 8.70 -6.39
CA LYS A 34 3.40 9.54 -5.39
C LYS A 34 4.73 8.95 -4.95
N LEU A 35 4.77 7.65 -4.66
CA LEU A 35 5.99 6.95 -4.25
C LEU A 35 7.05 6.98 -5.37
N GLU A 36 6.66 6.73 -6.61
CA GLU A 36 7.53 6.83 -7.80
C GLU A 36 8.06 8.26 -8.02
N ALA A 37 7.29 9.28 -7.61
CA ALA A 37 7.74 10.67 -7.58
C ALA A 37 8.59 11.04 -6.35
N GLY A 38 8.97 10.07 -5.51
CA GLY A 38 9.77 10.27 -4.31
C GLY A 38 9.03 10.93 -3.14
N GLN A 39 7.69 10.93 -3.17
CA GLN A 39 6.86 11.50 -2.12
C GLN A 39 6.56 10.47 -1.03
N GLN A 40 6.31 10.94 0.18
CA GLN A 40 5.81 10.12 1.27
C GLN A 40 4.29 9.96 1.15
N VAL A 41 3.77 8.80 1.57
CA VAL A 41 2.34 8.50 1.62
C VAL A 41 1.94 7.98 2.99
N VAL A 42 0.75 8.34 3.45
CA VAL A 42 0.21 7.94 4.76
C VAL A 42 -1.18 7.35 4.61
N GLY A 43 -1.39 6.16 5.16
CA GLY A 43 -2.70 5.50 5.20
C GLY A 43 -3.32 5.48 6.59
N GLY A 44 -4.62 5.81 6.68
CA GLY A 44 -5.38 5.62 7.91
C GLY A 44 -5.85 4.16 8.05
N THR A 45 -5.81 3.60 9.27
CA THR A 45 -6.17 2.19 9.51
C THR A 45 -7.64 2.03 9.92
N VAL A 46 -8.39 1.25 9.13
CA VAL A 46 -9.79 0.89 9.42
C VAL A 46 -9.89 -0.56 9.81
N SER A 47 -10.52 -0.83 10.96
CA SER A 47 -10.80 -2.17 11.51
C SER A 47 -12.25 -2.39 11.92
N THR A 48 -13.16 -1.48 11.54
CA THR A 48 -14.60 -1.54 11.83
C THR A 48 -15.41 -1.62 10.54
N PRO A 49 -16.50 -2.42 10.48
CA PRO A 49 -17.30 -2.64 9.27
C PRO A 49 -18.32 -1.51 9.01
N ASP A 50 -17.94 -0.26 9.23
CA ASP A 50 -18.80 0.90 9.08
C ASP A 50 -18.42 1.71 7.83
N PRO A 51 -19.30 1.77 6.79
CA PRO A 51 -19.05 2.55 5.58
C PRO A 51 -18.92 4.06 5.84
N ASP A 52 -19.64 4.64 6.81
CA ASP A 52 -19.57 6.07 7.08
C ASP A 52 -18.22 6.45 7.68
N ILE A 53 -17.70 5.61 8.59
CA ILE A 53 -16.36 5.77 9.16
C ILE A 53 -15.30 5.61 8.06
N TYR A 54 -15.42 4.60 7.22
CA TYR A 54 -14.52 4.42 6.07
C TYR A 54 -14.53 5.66 5.17
N CYS A 55 -15.71 6.15 4.81
CA CYS A 55 -15.88 7.32 3.96
C CYS A 55 -15.31 8.59 4.60
N ALA A 56 -15.52 8.80 5.88
CA ALA A 56 -14.95 9.93 6.61
C ALA A 56 -13.42 9.91 6.51
N MET A 57 -12.79 8.75 6.75
CA MET A 57 -11.34 8.62 6.67
C MET A 57 -10.83 8.76 5.23
N ALA A 58 -11.49 8.14 4.25
CA ALA A 58 -11.07 8.15 2.85
C ALA A 58 -11.14 9.55 2.20
N ASN A 59 -11.90 10.48 2.79
CA ASN A 59 -12.04 11.87 2.35
C ASN A 59 -11.30 12.89 3.25
N SER A 60 -10.54 12.44 4.25
CA SER A 60 -9.89 13.34 5.24
C SER A 60 -8.41 13.62 4.97
N GLY A 61 -7.89 13.26 3.80
CA GLY A 61 -6.53 13.60 3.40
C GLY A 61 -5.50 12.47 3.54
N PHE A 62 -5.90 11.28 3.93
CA PHE A 62 -5.05 10.09 3.78
C PHE A 62 -4.84 9.76 2.31
N ASP A 63 -3.65 9.28 1.95
CA ASP A 63 -3.34 8.84 0.59
C ASP A 63 -3.99 7.49 0.27
N TYR A 64 -4.12 6.65 1.28
CA TYR A 64 -4.79 5.34 1.19
C TYR A 64 -5.47 4.98 2.51
N ILE A 65 -6.38 4.02 2.43
CA ILE A 65 -6.97 3.40 3.62
C ILE A 65 -6.41 1.99 3.76
N TRP A 66 -5.70 1.77 4.85
CA TRP A 66 -5.27 0.45 5.29
C TRP A 66 -6.43 -0.27 5.92
N ILE A 67 -7.06 -1.18 5.17
CA ILE A 67 -8.17 -2.00 5.65
C ILE A 67 -7.58 -3.23 6.32
N GLU A 68 -7.83 -3.35 7.61
CA GLU A 68 -7.18 -4.32 8.46
C GLU A 68 -8.01 -5.61 8.56
N MET A 69 -7.61 -6.68 7.88
CA MET A 69 -8.34 -7.95 7.92
C MET A 69 -7.59 -9.06 8.68
N GLN A 70 -6.35 -8.85 9.08
CA GLN A 70 -5.59 -9.82 9.87
C GLN A 70 -6.00 -9.78 11.36
N HIS A 71 -6.05 -8.59 11.95
CA HIS A 71 -6.33 -8.37 13.39
C HIS A 71 -7.69 -7.71 13.64
N SER A 72 -8.68 -8.00 12.80
CA SER A 72 -10.03 -7.50 12.96
C SER A 72 -11.06 -8.58 12.69
N HIS A 73 -12.34 -8.27 12.93
CA HIS A 73 -13.46 -9.13 12.59
C HIS A 73 -14.05 -8.83 11.20
N LEU A 74 -13.39 -8.00 10.39
CA LEU A 74 -13.85 -7.67 9.05
C LEU A 74 -13.87 -8.92 8.15
N ASN A 75 -14.92 -9.04 7.37
CA ASN A 75 -15.03 -10.01 6.30
C ASN A 75 -15.08 -9.31 4.93
N TYR A 76 -14.91 -10.05 3.85
CA TYR A 76 -14.88 -9.46 2.50
C TYR A 76 -16.17 -8.77 2.09
N THR A 77 -17.34 -9.17 2.65
CA THR A 77 -18.62 -8.50 2.38
C THR A 77 -18.64 -7.10 2.99
N ASP A 78 -18.14 -6.95 4.20
CA ASP A 78 -18.07 -5.67 4.88
C ASP A 78 -17.11 -4.73 4.13
N VAL A 79 -15.93 -5.22 3.79
CA VAL A 79 -14.93 -4.46 3.04
C VAL A 79 -15.44 -4.04 1.67
N ALA A 80 -16.12 -4.94 0.95
CA ALA A 80 -16.73 -4.62 -0.34
C ALA A 80 -17.76 -3.49 -0.21
N ARG A 81 -18.59 -3.50 0.83
CA ARG A 81 -19.57 -2.44 1.10
C ARG A 81 -18.91 -1.10 1.45
N MET A 82 -17.87 -1.13 2.28
CA MET A 82 -17.11 0.09 2.63
C MET A 82 -16.49 0.75 1.39
N ILE A 83 -15.75 -0.02 0.58
CA ILE A 83 -15.14 0.49 -0.64
C ILE A 83 -16.21 1.00 -1.62
N TRP A 84 -17.31 0.25 -1.78
CA TRP A 84 -18.41 0.65 -2.67
C TRP A 84 -19.09 1.96 -2.25
N ALA A 85 -19.31 2.14 -0.96
CA ALA A 85 -19.96 3.35 -0.43
C ALA A 85 -19.17 4.62 -0.76
N CYS A 86 -17.85 4.53 -0.86
CA CYS A 86 -16.96 5.65 -1.15
C CYS A 86 -16.01 5.37 -2.33
N LYS A 87 -16.52 4.76 -3.39
CA LYS A 87 -15.74 4.38 -4.58
C LYS A 87 -15.06 5.54 -5.29
N ASP A 88 -15.54 6.76 -5.10
CA ASP A 88 -15.00 7.97 -5.71
C ASP A 88 -14.13 8.80 -4.72
N ALA A 89 -13.85 8.25 -3.54
CA ALA A 89 -12.97 8.91 -2.56
C ALA A 89 -11.52 8.99 -3.07
N PRO A 90 -10.76 10.04 -2.67
CA PRO A 90 -9.38 10.21 -3.13
C PRO A 90 -8.39 9.18 -2.57
N ALA A 91 -8.65 8.64 -1.36
CA ALA A 91 -7.78 7.65 -0.76
C ALA A 91 -7.96 6.26 -1.40
N ILE A 92 -6.84 5.63 -1.74
CA ILE A 92 -6.83 4.31 -2.39
C ILE A 92 -7.06 3.18 -1.38
N PRO A 93 -7.94 2.20 -1.64
CA PRO A 93 -8.11 1.04 -0.74
C PRO A 93 -6.91 0.09 -0.83
N PHE A 94 -6.24 -0.10 0.30
CA PHE A 94 -5.20 -1.11 0.54
C PHE A 94 -5.72 -2.10 1.57
N ILE A 95 -5.57 -3.40 1.33
CA ILE A 95 -6.04 -4.44 2.25
C ILE A 95 -4.84 -5.19 2.82
N ARG A 96 -4.70 -5.19 4.16
CA ARG A 96 -3.89 -6.20 4.82
C ARG A 96 -4.70 -7.49 4.88
N VAL A 97 -4.33 -8.43 4.02
CA VAL A 97 -5.02 -9.73 3.92
C VAL A 97 -4.74 -10.59 5.15
N PRO A 98 -5.63 -11.53 5.50
CA PRO A 98 -5.37 -12.47 6.59
C PRO A 98 -4.12 -13.31 6.36
N ASP A 99 -3.89 -13.75 5.12
CA ASP A 99 -2.70 -14.48 4.68
C ASP A 99 -2.50 -14.36 3.15
N ALA A 100 -1.37 -14.86 2.64
CA ALA A 100 -1.02 -14.87 1.22
C ALA A 100 -1.71 -16.00 0.43
N THR A 101 -2.94 -16.37 0.79
CA THR A 101 -3.68 -17.40 0.04
C THR A 101 -4.22 -16.86 -1.28
N GLU A 102 -4.36 -17.74 -2.29
CA GLU A 102 -4.96 -17.37 -3.57
C GLU A 102 -6.38 -16.77 -3.37
N GLY A 103 -7.17 -17.37 -2.47
CA GLY A 103 -8.53 -16.91 -2.18
C GLY A 103 -8.61 -15.54 -1.52
N ASP A 104 -7.70 -15.25 -0.61
CA ASP A 104 -7.68 -13.95 0.08
C ASP A 104 -7.26 -12.84 -0.86
N ILE A 105 -6.19 -13.05 -1.62
CA ILE A 105 -5.66 -12.06 -2.56
C ILE A 105 -6.64 -11.83 -3.73
N GLN A 106 -7.22 -12.92 -4.28
CA GLN A 106 -8.23 -12.82 -5.34
C GLN A 106 -9.44 -12.00 -4.89
N LYS A 107 -9.98 -12.27 -3.69
CA LYS A 107 -11.13 -11.53 -3.15
C LYS A 107 -10.78 -10.07 -2.89
N ALA A 108 -9.62 -9.80 -2.28
CA ALA A 108 -9.18 -8.43 -2.00
C ALA A 108 -9.07 -7.59 -3.29
N THR A 109 -8.46 -8.14 -4.33
CA THR A 109 -8.34 -7.45 -5.62
C THR A 109 -9.68 -7.35 -6.37
N ASP A 110 -10.57 -8.34 -6.26
CA ASP A 110 -11.88 -8.34 -6.95
C ASP A 110 -12.87 -7.34 -6.34
N ILE A 111 -12.75 -7.04 -5.05
CA ILE A 111 -13.54 -5.99 -4.39
C ILE A 111 -12.97 -4.58 -4.58
N GLY A 112 -11.83 -4.42 -5.27
CA GLY A 112 -11.33 -3.14 -5.73
C GLY A 112 -10.09 -2.61 -5.01
N ALA A 113 -9.42 -3.39 -4.17
CA ALA A 113 -8.13 -2.98 -3.62
C ALA A 113 -7.06 -2.80 -4.72
N LEU A 114 -6.26 -1.75 -4.60
CA LEU A 114 -5.07 -1.52 -5.42
C LEU A 114 -3.77 -1.69 -4.62
N GLY A 115 -3.87 -2.06 -3.34
CA GLY A 115 -2.73 -2.46 -2.53
C GLY A 115 -3.06 -3.71 -1.73
N ILE A 116 -2.14 -4.68 -1.78
CA ILE A 116 -2.19 -5.92 -1.00
C ILE A 116 -1.01 -5.91 -0.03
N ILE A 117 -1.30 -5.92 1.25
CA ILE A 117 -0.29 -5.97 2.30
C ILE A 117 -0.30 -7.38 2.87
N VAL A 118 0.80 -8.07 2.73
CA VAL A 118 0.96 -9.48 3.11
C VAL A 118 1.66 -9.55 4.46
N PRO A 119 1.00 -10.06 5.51
CA PRO A 119 1.59 -10.18 6.84
C PRO A 119 2.51 -11.40 6.97
N MET A 120 3.34 -11.44 8.03
CA MET A 120 4.15 -12.59 8.42
C MET A 120 4.98 -13.14 7.26
N VAL A 121 5.75 -12.25 6.60
CA VAL A 121 6.57 -12.62 5.45
C VAL A 121 7.96 -13.04 5.92
N ASP A 122 8.19 -14.33 5.95
CA ASP A 122 9.46 -14.93 6.37
C ASP A 122 10.27 -15.50 5.18
N THR A 123 9.64 -15.62 3.99
CA THR A 123 10.29 -16.20 2.81
C THR A 123 9.91 -15.49 1.52
N ALA A 124 10.82 -15.52 0.54
CA ALA A 124 10.56 -15.04 -0.82
C ALA A 124 9.40 -15.80 -1.49
N GLU A 125 9.28 -17.12 -1.25
CA GLU A 125 8.20 -17.97 -1.82
C GLU A 125 6.81 -17.45 -1.43
N LYS A 126 6.63 -16.98 -0.20
CA LYS A 126 5.36 -16.37 0.24
C LYS A 126 5.01 -15.15 -0.63
N MET A 127 6.00 -14.32 -0.95
CA MET A 127 5.79 -13.14 -1.80
C MET A 127 5.63 -13.49 -3.28
N GLU A 128 6.36 -14.47 -3.80
CA GLU A 128 6.16 -15.00 -5.16
C GLU A 128 4.72 -15.47 -5.37
N ASN A 129 4.16 -16.18 -4.38
CA ASN A 129 2.77 -16.59 -4.39
C ASN A 129 1.81 -15.39 -4.31
N ALA A 130 2.09 -14.41 -3.45
CA ALA A 130 1.27 -13.21 -3.33
C ALA A 130 1.23 -12.42 -4.65
N VAL A 131 2.37 -12.16 -5.26
CA VAL A 131 2.48 -11.51 -6.57
C VAL A 131 1.72 -12.29 -7.64
N LYS A 132 1.92 -13.61 -7.69
CA LYS A 132 1.27 -14.50 -8.64
C LYS A 132 -0.26 -14.47 -8.56
N PHE A 133 -0.82 -14.31 -7.36
CA PHE A 133 -2.27 -14.27 -7.14
C PHE A 133 -2.86 -12.86 -7.32
N ALA A 134 -2.07 -11.81 -7.13
CA ALA A 134 -2.50 -10.42 -7.30
C ALA A 134 -2.54 -9.99 -8.77
N HIS A 135 -1.66 -10.51 -9.62
CA HIS A 135 -1.45 -10.03 -10.98
C HIS A 135 -1.99 -10.97 -12.05
N TYR A 136 -2.41 -10.39 -13.17
CA TYR A 136 -2.76 -11.13 -14.38
C TYR A 136 -1.51 -11.60 -15.15
N PRO A 137 -1.62 -12.59 -16.04
CA PRO A 137 -0.53 -12.94 -16.96
C PRO A 137 -0.03 -11.72 -17.76
N PRO A 138 1.28 -11.59 -18.06
CA PRO A 138 2.33 -12.60 -17.83
C PRO A 138 2.97 -12.57 -16.43
N LEU A 139 2.70 -11.55 -15.61
CA LEU A 139 3.33 -11.37 -14.29
C LEU A 139 2.81 -12.38 -13.25
N GLY A 140 1.53 -12.71 -13.32
CA GLY A 140 0.89 -13.65 -12.39
C GLY A 140 -0.09 -14.60 -13.04
N ARG A 141 -0.99 -15.15 -12.23
CA ARG A 141 -2.05 -16.10 -12.68
C ARG A 141 -3.45 -15.74 -12.15
N ARG A 142 -3.66 -14.49 -11.71
CA ARG A 142 -4.97 -14.06 -11.22
C ARG A 142 -6.07 -14.43 -12.20
N SER A 143 -7.15 -15.03 -11.69
CA SER A 143 -8.30 -15.42 -12.51
C SER A 143 -9.09 -14.18 -12.96
N GLN A 144 -9.57 -14.21 -14.21
CA GLN A 144 -10.38 -13.14 -14.79
C GLN A 144 -11.87 -13.32 -14.45
N GLY A 145 -12.22 -13.22 -13.17
CA GLY A 145 -13.61 -13.19 -12.72
C GLY A 145 -14.28 -11.83 -12.94
N GLY A 146 -15.56 -11.74 -12.64
CA GLY A 146 -16.27 -10.45 -12.48
C GLY A 146 -16.13 -9.98 -11.04
N GLY A 147 -15.61 -8.75 -10.83
CA GLY A 147 -15.52 -8.13 -9.52
C GLY A 147 -16.02 -6.69 -9.53
N GLN A 148 -16.21 -6.09 -8.36
CA GLN A 148 -16.64 -4.69 -8.30
C GLN A 148 -15.55 -3.71 -8.79
N TYR A 149 -14.29 -4.16 -8.94
CA TYR A 149 -13.20 -3.35 -9.49
C TYR A 149 -13.56 -2.67 -10.83
N GLY A 150 -14.32 -3.36 -11.69
CA GLY A 150 -14.72 -2.80 -12.99
C GLY A 150 -15.67 -1.60 -12.89
N ALA A 151 -16.47 -1.55 -11.83
CA ALA A 151 -17.37 -0.42 -11.54
C ALA A 151 -16.65 0.70 -10.79
N ILE A 152 -15.57 0.38 -10.06
CA ILE A 152 -14.75 1.36 -9.32
C ILE A 152 -13.73 2.01 -10.26
N TRP A 153 -12.93 1.21 -10.97
CA TRP A 153 -11.77 1.67 -11.73
C TRP A 153 -12.03 1.81 -13.25
N GLY A 154 -13.17 1.31 -13.73
CA GLY A 154 -13.56 1.43 -15.13
C GLY A 154 -13.30 0.15 -15.95
N ARG A 155 -13.71 0.20 -17.24
CA ARG A 155 -13.68 -0.96 -18.13
C ARG A 155 -12.29 -1.40 -18.55
N ASP A 156 -11.34 -0.50 -18.52
CA ASP A 156 -9.93 -0.69 -18.86
C ASP A 156 -9.10 -1.24 -17.69
N TYR A 157 -9.70 -1.43 -16.51
CA TYR A 157 -9.00 -1.91 -15.31
C TYR A 157 -8.11 -3.13 -15.58
N ARG A 158 -8.61 -4.15 -16.29
CA ARG A 158 -7.83 -5.38 -16.52
C ARG A 158 -6.55 -5.15 -17.33
N ALA A 159 -6.60 -4.23 -18.30
CA ALA A 159 -5.44 -3.89 -19.11
C ALA A 159 -4.37 -3.14 -18.32
N ALA A 160 -4.78 -2.41 -17.27
CA ALA A 160 -3.92 -1.59 -16.45
C ALA A 160 -3.65 -2.17 -15.05
N ALA A 161 -4.28 -3.29 -14.67
CA ALA A 161 -4.24 -3.80 -13.30
C ALA A 161 -2.82 -4.11 -12.81
N ASN A 162 -1.99 -4.73 -13.65
CA ASN A 162 -0.63 -5.09 -13.27
C ASN A 162 0.25 -3.87 -12.97
N ASP A 163 -0.04 -2.73 -13.58
CA ASP A 163 0.68 -1.47 -13.34
C ASP A 163 0.14 -0.69 -12.14
N ASN A 164 -1.05 -1.05 -11.66
CA ASN A 164 -1.75 -0.33 -10.59
C ASN A 164 -1.81 -1.09 -9.27
N ILE A 165 -1.77 -2.41 -9.27
CA ILE A 165 -1.77 -3.20 -8.04
C ILE A 165 -0.36 -3.15 -7.43
N MET A 166 -0.30 -2.79 -6.16
CA MET A 166 0.92 -2.85 -5.34
C MET A 166 0.85 -4.05 -4.41
N VAL A 167 1.97 -4.77 -4.27
CA VAL A 167 2.13 -5.88 -3.32
C VAL A 167 3.25 -5.54 -2.36
N ILE A 168 2.88 -5.44 -1.07
CA ILE A 168 3.76 -5.00 0.01
C ILE A 168 4.02 -6.16 0.96
N ALA A 169 5.30 -6.49 1.16
CA ALA A 169 5.71 -7.49 2.15
C ALA A 169 5.76 -6.87 3.54
N MET A 170 5.18 -7.51 4.55
CA MET A 170 5.34 -7.09 5.94
C MET A 170 6.34 -8.01 6.64
N ILE A 171 7.49 -7.46 7.01
CA ILE A 171 8.55 -8.13 7.76
C ILE A 171 8.41 -7.79 9.24
N GLU A 172 8.29 -8.82 10.08
CA GLU A 172 7.94 -8.69 11.47
C GLU A 172 8.63 -9.73 12.38
N THR A 173 9.45 -10.63 11.80
CA THR A 173 10.20 -11.69 12.49
C THR A 173 11.69 -11.61 12.17
N GLU A 174 12.54 -12.28 12.96
CA GLU A 174 13.98 -12.38 12.68
C GLU A 174 14.24 -13.23 11.40
N GLU A 175 13.39 -14.21 11.12
CA GLU A 175 13.42 -15.01 9.90
C GLU A 175 13.16 -14.13 8.66
N GLY A 176 12.13 -13.28 8.72
CA GLY A 176 11.82 -12.32 7.67
C GLY A 176 12.95 -11.30 7.47
N VAL A 177 13.57 -10.82 8.57
CA VAL A 177 14.76 -9.96 8.50
C VAL A 177 15.93 -10.68 7.84
N ALA A 178 16.14 -11.97 8.15
CA ALA A 178 17.21 -12.75 7.52
C ALA A 178 17.02 -12.90 6.00
N ALA A 179 15.78 -13.03 5.55
CA ALA A 179 15.38 -13.19 4.15
C ALA A 179 15.04 -11.85 3.43
N ALA A 180 15.29 -10.69 4.04
CA ALA A 180 14.84 -9.40 3.52
C ALA A 180 15.31 -9.08 2.10
N ASP A 181 16.55 -9.43 1.74
CA ASP A 181 17.10 -9.30 0.40
C ASP A 181 16.29 -10.14 -0.62
N GLU A 182 16.10 -11.43 -0.32
CA GLU A 182 15.36 -12.35 -1.19
C GLU A 182 13.91 -11.89 -1.37
N ILE A 183 13.25 -11.46 -0.28
CA ILE A 183 11.88 -10.95 -0.26
C ILE A 183 11.76 -9.68 -1.12
N ALA A 184 12.65 -8.72 -0.93
CA ALA A 184 12.60 -7.43 -1.65
C ALA A 184 12.89 -7.60 -3.14
N ASN A 185 13.70 -8.58 -3.54
CA ASN A 185 14.04 -8.86 -4.94
C ASN A 185 12.99 -9.71 -5.69
N VAL A 186 11.91 -10.16 -5.04
CA VAL A 186 10.83 -10.84 -5.75
C VAL A 186 10.22 -9.90 -6.79
N ASN A 187 10.19 -10.35 -8.04
CA ASN A 187 9.60 -9.57 -9.13
C ASN A 187 8.11 -9.34 -8.91
N GLY A 188 7.68 -8.07 -8.86
CA GLY A 188 6.29 -7.67 -8.59
C GLY A 188 6.02 -7.31 -7.14
N VAL A 189 7.00 -7.41 -6.24
CA VAL A 189 6.96 -6.74 -4.94
C VAL A 189 7.28 -5.26 -5.14
N ASP A 190 6.45 -4.37 -4.60
CA ASP A 190 6.62 -2.91 -4.71
C ASP A 190 7.35 -2.31 -3.50
N GLY A 191 7.17 -2.90 -2.32
CA GLY A 191 7.80 -2.40 -1.10
C GLY A 191 7.79 -3.38 0.05
N VAL A 192 8.54 -3.02 1.08
CA VAL A 192 8.62 -3.75 2.36
C VAL A 192 8.20 -2.84 3.49
N PHE A 193 7.27 -3.30 4.31
CA PHE A 193 6.81 -2.64 5.51
C PHE A 193 7.38 -3.33 6.74
N ILE A 194 8.02 -2.58 7.64
CA ILE A 194 8.56 -3.09 8.91
C ILE A 194 7.50 -2.94 9.99
N ALA A 195 6.92 -4.06 10.46
CA ALA A 195 5.95 -4.09 11.54
C ALA A 195 6.65 -3.97 12.89
N SER A 196 6.84 -2.75 13.34
CA SER A 196 7.73 -2.43 14.46
C SER A 196 7.39 -3.09 15.79
N SER A 197 6.09 -3.26 16.09
CA SER A 197 5.63 -3.87 17.33
C SER A 197 5.83 -5.39 17.33
N ASP A 198 5.51 -6.04 16.21
CA ASP A 198 5.66 -7.49 16.07
C ASP A 198 7.13 -7.88 15.99
N LEU A 199 7.96 -7.11 15.26
CA LEU A 199 9.41 -7.31 15.25
C LEU A 199 10.02 -7.19 16.66
N SER A 200 9.55 -6.22 17.47
CA SER A 200 9.97 -6.11 18.87
C SER A 200 9.53 -7.32 19.70
N SER A 201 8.29 -7.78 19.50
CA SER A 201 7.73 -8.91 20.23
C SER A 201 8.42 -10.24 19.90
N PHE A 202 8.66 -10.52 18.63
CA PHE A 202 9.26 -11.77 18.16
C PHE A 202 10.77 -11.83 18.45
N SER A 203 11.49 -10.73 18.28
CA SER A 203 12.93 -10.69 18.59
C SER A 203 13.24 -10.56 20.10
N GLY A 204 12.27 -10.10 20.89
CA GLY A 204 12.47 -9.78 22.30
C GLY A 204 13.24 -8.48 22.55
N TYR A 205 13.60 -7.73 21.51
CA TYR A 205 14.31 -6.46 21.64
C TYR A 205 13.34 -5.28 21.71
N GLN A 206 13.68 -4.24 22.48
CA GLN A 206 12.87 -3.03 22.54
C GLN A 206 13.21 -2.08 21.39
N GLN A 207 12.21 -1.37 20.89
CA GLN A 207 12.41 -0.31 19.92
C GLN A 207 13.36 0.76 20.48
N GLY A 208 14.39 1.12 19.71
CA GLY A 208 15.46 2.02 20.13
C GLY A 208 16.69 1.32 20.68
N ASP A 209 16.61 0.05 21.07
CA ASP A 209 17.78 -0.72 21.45
C ASP A 209 18.65 -1.04 20.23
N ARG A 210 19.98 -1.08 20.44
CA ARG A 210 20.92 -1.35 19.34
C ARG A 210 20.63 -2.66 18.59
N PRO A 211 20.29 -3.79 19.21
CA PRO A 211 19.92 -5.01 18.48
C PRO A 211 18.69 -4.82 17.60
N TYR A 212 17.63 -4.19 18.12
CA TYR A 212 16.42 -3.88 17.36
C TYR A 212 16.73 -2.98 16.14
N GLU A 213 17.47 -1.91 16.37
CA GLU A 213 17.83 -0.97 15.30
C GLU A 213 18.72 -1.62 14.23
N THR A 214 19.51 -2.64 14.58
CA THR A 214 20.27 -3.44 13.62
C THR A 214 19.33 -4.22 12.68
N LEU A 215 18.27 -4.85 13.22
CA LEU A 215 17.28 -5.58 12.42
C LEU A 215 16.56 -4.62 11.45
N VAL A 216 16.06 -3.50 11.99
CA VAL A 216 15.36 -2.46 11.19
C VAL A 216 16.25 -1.90 10.09
N THR A 217 17.52 -1.60 10.41
CA THR A 217 18.50 -1.08 9.44
C THR A 217 18.77 -2.09 8.33
N ARG A 218 18.87 -3.39 8.67
CA ARG A 218 19.09 -4.44 7.68
C ARG A 218 17.92 -4.49 6.69
N VAL A 219 16.68 -4.61 7.16
CA VAL A 219 15.50 -4.65 6.28
C VAL A 219 15.45 -3.42 5.38
N LYS A 220 15.67 -2.21 5.96
CA LYS A 220 15.71 -0.98 5.19
C LYS A 220 16.76 -1.02 4.08
N SER A 221 17.99 -1.38 4.43
CA SER A 221 19.12 -1.38 3.48
C SER A 221 18.90 -2.37 2.33
N GLU A 222 18.42 -3.58 2.61
CA GLU A 222 18.14 -4.59 1.59
C GLU A 222 16.96 -4.16 0.68
N THR A 223 15.95 -3.54 1.26
CA THR A 223 14.80 -3.00 0.52
C THR A 223 15.22 -1.87 -0.43
N GLU A 224 16.04 -0.93 0.06
CA GLU A 224 16.57 0.18 -0.76
C GLU A 224 17.51 -0.33 -1.87
N ALA A 225 18.35 -1.32 -1.56
CA ALA A 225 19.26 -1.95 -2.53
C ALA A 225 18.47 -2.63 -3.68
N ALA A 226 17.31 -3.21 -3.39
CA ALA A 226 16.38 -3.76 -4.37
C ALA A 226 15.59 -2.68 -5.13
N GLY A 227 15.75 -1.39 -4.81
CA GLY A 227 15.01 -0.28 -5.41
C GLY A 227 13.53 -0.25 -5.04
N LYS A 228 13.17 -0.76 -3.87
CA LYS A 228 11.78 -0.87 -3.38
C LYS A 228 11.45 0.18 -2.33
N PHE A 229 10.15 0.43 -2.14
CA PHE A 229 9.67 1.37 -1.12
C PHE A 229 9.82 0.79 0.28
N VAL A 230 10.23 1.65 1.23
CA VAL A 230 10.39 1.26 2.64
C VAL A 230 9.24 1.84 3.45
N GLY A 231 8.52 0.98 4.17
CA GLY A 231 7.39 1.37 5.00
C GLY A 231 7.60 1.10 6.49
N GLY A 232 6.82 1.80 7.30
CA GLY A 232 6.78 1.64 8.75
C GLY A 232 5.63 2.41 9.40
N PRO A 233 5.52 2.41 10.74
CA PRO A 233 4.51 3.18 11.43
C PRO A 233 4.69 4.69 11.21
N SER A 234 3.61 5.46 11.22
CA SER A 234 3.65 6.91 11.00
C SER A 234 4.47 7.68 12.04
N ALA A 235 4.72 7.10 13.21
CA ALA A 235 5.66 7.65 14.19
C ALA A 235 7.10 7.77 13.65
N TRP A 236 7.44 7.02 12.61
CA TRP A 236 8.76 7.05 11.97
C TRP A 236 8.89 8.14 10.89
N MET A 237 7.78 8.75 10.49
CA MET A 237 7.75 9.74 9.40
C MET A 237 8.73 10.90 9.58
N THR A 238 8.91 11.37 10.81
CA THR A 238 9.80 12.50 11.14
C THR A 238 11.09 12.10 11.82
N SER A 239 11.21 10.83 12.25
CA SER A 239 12.35 10.33 13.04
C SER A 239 13.29 9.40 12.28
N ARG A 240 12.89 8.91 11.10
CA ARG A 240 13.68 7.99 10.28
C ARG A 240 13.72 8.43 8.82
N GLU A 241 14.90 8.61 8.30
CA GLU A 241 15.13 8.96 6.90
C GLU A 241 14.97 7.74 5.96
N GLY A 242 14.54 7.98 4.72
CA GLY A 242 14.41 6.96 3.67
C GLY A 242 13.12 6.16 3.72
N TYR A 243 12.25 6.39 4.69
CA TYR A 243 10.91 5.79 4.73
C TYR A 243 9.92 6.66 3.96
N ASN A 244 9.04 6.02 3.21
CA ASN A 244 8.09 6.73 2.34
C ASN A 244 6.66 6.16 2.33
N PHE A 245 6.42 4.98 2.92
CA PHE A 245 5.11 4.34 3.03
C PHE A 245 4.72 4.13 4.50
N PHE A 246 3.70 4.83 5.00
CA PHE A 246 3.41 4.88 6.44
C PHE A 246 2.02 4.40 6.79
N GLN A 247 1.95 3.49 7.78
CA GLN A 247 0.72 3.15 8.47
C GLN A 247 0.39 4.21 9.52
N GLY A 248 -0.70 4.93 9.30
CA GLY A 248 -1.22 5.96 10.20
C GLY A 248 -2.14 5.41 11.29
N PRO A 249 -2.73 6.32 12.07
CA PRO A 249 -3.55 5.94 13.22
C PRO A 249 -4.81 5.18 12.81
N GLY A 250 -5.24 4.27 13.68
CA GLY A 250 -6.49 3.53 13.53
C GLY A 250 -7.71 4.34 13.97
N THR A 251 -8.90 3.89 13.54
CA THR A 251 -10.21 4.50 13.78
C THR A 251 -10.40 4.92 15.25
N ASN A 252 -10.17 4.01 16.19
CA ASN A 252 -10.37 4.28 17.63
C ASN A 252 -9.41 5.37 18.16
N SER A 253 -8.21 5.44 17.64
CA SER A 253 -7.24 6.47 18.00
C SER A 253 -7.66 7.83 17.46
N LEU A 254 -8.11 7.89 16.20
CA LEU A 254 -8.61 9.12 15.58
C LEU A 254 -9.85 9.67 16.30
N ILE A 255 -10.79 8.81 16.69
CA ILE A 255 -11.97 9.21 17.47
C ILE A 255 -11.52 9.81 18.81
N ARG A 256 -10.63 9.12 19.55
CA ARG A 256 -10.14 9.65 20.84
C ARG A 256 -9.40 10.99 20.68
N MET A 257 -8.56 11.11 19.64
CA MET A 257 -7.86 12.36 19.34
C MET A 257 -8.85 13.48 19.00
N GLY A 258 -9.83 13.22 18.15
CA GLY A 258 -10.86 14.19 17.77
C GLY A 258 -11.70 14.63 18.96
N VAL A 259 -12.13 13.71 19.83
CA VAL A 259 -12.84 14.06 21.07
C VAL A 259 -11.96 14.92 21.97
N ARG A 260 -10.67 14.56 22.13
CA ARG A 260 -9.76 15.34 22.96
C ARG A 260 -9.62 16.79 22.44
N VAL A 261 -9.30 16.95 21.17
CA VAL A 261 -9.18 18.26 20.52
C VAL A 261 -10.46 19.09 20.70
N SER A 262 -11.62 18.51 20.41
CA SER A 262 -12.93 19.18 20.55
C SER A 262 -13.21 19.63 21.98
N LEU A 263 -12.83 18.84 22.97
CA LEU A 263 -13.04 19.17 24.39
C LEU A 263 -11.98 20.20 24.90
N GLU A 264 -10.75 20.15 24.39
CA GLU A 264 -9.71 21.14 24.70
C GLU A 264 -10.07 22.52 24.10
N GLU A 265 -10.68 22.55 22.91
CA GLU A 265 -11.18 23.80 22.30
C GLU A 265 -12.35 24.41 23.07
N SER A 266 -13.21 23.58 23.67
CA SER A 266 -14.37 24.05 24.44
C SER A 266 -14.04 24.29 25.91
N ASP A 267 -13.07 23.62 26.49
CA ASP A 267 -12.59 23.73 27.88
C ASP A 267 -11.08 23.45 27.96
N PRO A 268 -10.24 24.44 27.73
CA PRO A 268 -8.78 24.32 27.75
C PRO A 268 -8.21 23.75 29.06
N CYS A 269 -8.98 23.83 30.16
CA CYS A 269 -8.55 23.37 31.47
C CYS A 269 -8.82 21.88 31.75
N ARG A 270 -9.68 21.24 30.95
CA ARG A 270 -10.21 19.90 31.21
C ARG A 270 -9.15 18.81 31.35
N PHE A 271 -8.03 18.93 30.64
CA PHE A 271 -6.98 17.92 30.61
C PHE A 271 -5.67 18.38 31.27
N LEU A 272 -5.66 19.57 31.85
CA LEU A 272 -4.50 20.04 32.59
C LEU A 272 -4.48 19.43 34.00
N PRO A 273 -3.30 19.03 34.52
CA PRO A 273 -3.16 18.68 35.91
C PRO A 273 -3.61 19.85 36.80
N SER A 274 -4.26 19.57 37.95
CA SER A 274 -4.65 20.59 38.91
C SER A 274 -3.46 21.49 39.25
N GLY A 275 -3.56 22.78 38.99
CA GLY A 275 -2.50 23.76 39.24
C GLY A 275 -1.49 23.97 38.11
N ALA A 276 -1.65 23.33 36.94
CA ALA A 276 -0.82 23.59 35.77
C ALA A 276 -1.30 24.88 35.07
N THR A 277 -0.36 25.75 34.72
CA THR A 277 -0.59 26.92 33.90
C THR A 277 -0.43 26.59 32.41
N PRO A 278 -1.36 27.06 31.54
CA PRO A 278 -1.12 26.99 30.08
C PRO A 278 0.10 27.84 29.70
N VAL A 279 0.86 27.39 28.72
CA VAL A 279 2.15 27.96 28.29
C VAL A 279 2.04 29.36 27.65
N GLN A 280 0.85 29.92 27.46
CA GLN A 280 0.66 31.27 26.93
C GLN A 280 -0.28 32.06 27.83
N GLY A 281 0.32 33.03 28.52
CA GLY A 281 -0.18 34.23 29.20
C GLY A 281 -1.68 34.28 29.52
N GLU A 282 -1.98 34.39 30.82
CA GLU A 282 -3.27 34.42 31.51
C GLU A 282 -3.91 33.05 31.71
N ASN A 283 -3.94 32.65 32.98
CA ASN A 283 -4.46 31.34 33.39
C ASN A 283 -6.00 31.35 33.31
N PRO A 284 -6.64 30.71 32.30
CA PRO A 284 -8.09 30.63 32.26
C PRO A 284 -8.63 29.53 33.20
N CYS A 285 -7.74 28.77 33.89
CA CYS A 285 -8.15 27.63 34.69
C CYS A 285 -8.22 27.99 36.18
N PRO A 286 -9.40 27.80 36.83
CA PRO A 286 -9.60 28.09 38.25
C PRO A 286 -8.83 27.12 39.18
#